data_4b21e72c34fae5f9dd7bc3b9192c45a3
#
_entry.id   4b21e72c34fae5f9dd7bc3b9192c45a3
#
_cell.length_a   1.000
_cell.length_b   1.000
_cell.length_c   1.000
_cell.angle_alpha   90.00
_cell.angle_beta   90.00
_cell.angle_gamma   90.00
#
_symmetry.space_group_name_H-M   'P 1'
#
loop_
_entity.id
_entity.type
_entity.pdbx_description
1 polymer ?
#
loop_
_entity_poly.entity_id
_entity_poly.type
_entity_poly.pdbx_seq_one_letter_code
_entity_poly.pdbx_strand_id
1 'polypeptide(L)'
;MRKSKSCKIRVFALLRQLIGTKEVELNFSGDITVFNLLDLFVEKFDEKVYHHLFDENRKVKERFFFLLNGKTVTLKTKVKDGDILAILPPIIGG
;
A
#
# COMPACT_ATOMS: atom_id res chain seq x y z
N MET A 1 -4.94 -27.65 0.08
CA MET A 1 -4.74 -26.58 1.07
C MET A 1 -4.25 -25.32 0.42
N ARG A 2 -4.95 -24.23 0.65
CA ARG A 2 -4.52 -22.95 0.13
C ARG A 2 -3.42 -22.39 1.00
N LYS A 3 -2.31 -22.04 0.39
CA LYS A 3 -1.27 -21.32 1.11
C LYS A 3 -1.70 -19.87 1.26
N SER A 4 -1.80 -19.39 2.49
CA SER A 4 -1.98 -17.98 2.69
C SER A 4 -0.63 -17.30 2.50
N LYS A 5 -0.67 -16.12 1.89
CA LYS A 5 0.51 -15.30 1.63
C LYS A 5 0.41 -14.06 2.49
N SER A 6 1.54 -13.47 2.81
CA SER A 6 1.56 -12.22 3.57
C SER A 6 2.51 -11.23 2.95
N CYS A 7 2.21 -9.96 3.17
CA CYS A 7 3.03 -8.86 2.71
C CYS A 7 2.98 -7.78 3.78
N LYS A 8 4.10 -7.08 3.96
CA LYS A 8 4.14 -5.96 4.90
C LYS A 8 4.02 -4.66 4.12
N ILE A 9 3.27 -3.72 4.68
CA ILE A 9 3.17 -2.38 4.12
C ILE A 9 3.75 -1.40 5.11
N ARG A 10 4.78 -0.68 4.69
CA ARG A 10 5.39 0.38 5.47
C ARG A 10 4.83 1.72 5.05
N VAL A 11 4.47 2.51 6.03
CA VAL A 11 3.86 3.81 5.80
C VAL A 11 4.67 4.91 6.46
N PHE A 12 4.52 6.13 5.95
CA PHE A 12 5.32 7.27 6.38
C PHE A 12 4.45 8.51 6.49
N ALA A 13 4.97 9.51 7.18
CA ALA A 13 4.37 10.82 7.27
C ALA A 13 2.91 10.77 7.75
N LEU A 14 2.01 11.49 7.08
CA LEU A 14 0.62 11.59 7.50
C LEU A 14 -0.09 10.23 7.53
N LEU A 15 0.22 9.36 6.60
CA LEU A 15 -0.41 8.04 6.57
C LEU A 15 -0.07 7.24 7.84
N ARG A 16 1.18 7.36 8.31
CA ARG A 16 1.58 6.73 9.58
C ARG A 16 0.78 7.28 10.75
N GLN A 17 0.52 8.59 10.74
CA GLN A 17 -0.29 9.19 11.81
C GLN A 17 -1.73 8.73 11.75
N LEU A 18 -2.28 8.58 10.55
CA LEU A 18 -3.67 8.16 10.38
C LEU A 18 -3.92 6.73 10.87
N ILE A 19 -2.98 5.84 10.65
CA ILE A 19 -3.16 4.44 11.03
C ILE A 19 -2.53 4.08 12.38
N GLY A 20 -1.69 4.95 12.93
CA GLY A 20 -1.13 4.76 14.27
C GLY A 20 0.03 3.79 14.36
N THR A 21 0.57 3.32 13.25
CA THR A 21 1.72 2.43 13.23
C THR A 21 2.53 2.67 11.96
N LYS A 22 3.78 2.25 11.97
CA LYS A 22 4.65 2.43 10.83
C LYS A 22 4.65 1.25 9.85
N GLU A 23 4.03 0.13 10.25
CA GLU A 23 4.02 -1.07 9.43
C GLU A 23 2.77 -1.90 9.71
N VAL A 24 2.19 -2.46 8.66
CA VAL A 24 0.99 -3.30 8.75
C VAL A 24 1.26 -4.57 7.94
N GLU A 25 0.89 -5.72 8.50
CA GLU A 25 0.96 -6.97 7.76
C GLU A 25 -0.42 -7.31 7.19
N LEU A 26 -0.44 -7.67 5.92
CA LEU A 26 -1.67 -8.08 5.24
C LEU A 26 -1.53 -9.50 4.72
N ASN A 27 -2.61 -10.26 4.85
CA ASN A 27 -2.68 -11.60 4.30
C ASN A 27 -3.48 -11.56 3.00
N PHE A 28 -3.08 -12.37 2.03
CA PHE A 28 -3.78 -12.47 0.76
C PHE A 28 -3.62 -13.87 0.19
N SER A 29 -4.42 -14.19 -0.82
CA SER A 29 -4.33 -15.44 -1.54
C SER A 29 -4.36 -15.17 -3.03
N GLY A 30 -3.81 -16.09 -3.82
CA GLY A 30 -3.77 -15.94 -5.26
C GLY A 30 -2.77 -14.88 -5.71
N ASP A 31 -2.88 -14.49 -6.96
CA ASP A 31 -2.03 -13.48 -7.57
C ASP A 31 -2.66 -12.10 -7.43
N ILE A 32 -1.96 -11.17 -6.83
CA ILE A 32 -2.44 -9.80 -6.68
C ILE A 32 -1.39 -8.82 -7.13
N THR A 33 -1.85 -7.61 -7.47
CA THR A 33 -0.97 -6.51 -7.86
C THR A 33 -0.82 -5.55 -6.68
N VAL A 34 0.08 -4.58 -6.84
CA VAL A 34 0.23 -3.51 -5.85
C VAL A 34 -1.11 -2.79 -5.67
N PHE A 35 -1.85 -2.54 -6.76
CA PHE A 35 -3.16 -1.91 -6.67
C PHE A 35 -4.12 -2.73 -5.79
N ASN A 36 -4.20 -4.04 -6.02
CA ASN A 36 -5.06 -4.91 -5.22
C ASN A 36 -4.65 -4.89 -3.75
N LEU A 37 -3.35 -4.85 -3.48
CA LEU A 37 -2.84 -4.80 -2.12
C LEU A 37 -3.26 -3.50 -1.43
N LEU A 38 -3.18 -2.38 -2.13
CA LEU A 38 -3.62 -1.10 -1.58
C LEU A 38 -5.12 -1.09 -1.28
N ASP A 39 -5.91 -1.73 -2.15
CA ASP A 39 -7.34 -1.86 -1.95
C ASP A 39 -7.64 -2.65 -0.67
N LEU A 40 -6.93 -3.76 -0.46
CA LEU A 40 -7.05 -4.54 0.77
C LEU A 40 -6.59 -3.74 1.98
N PHE A 41 -5.54 -2.96 1.82
CA PHE A 41 -4.98 -2.15 2.90
C PHE A 41 -6.00 -1.13 3.41
N VAL A 42 -6.62 -0.37 2.51
CA VAL A 42 -7.55 0.67 2.93
C VAL A 42 -8.83 0.11 3.56
N GLU A 43 -9.21 -1.11 3.22
CA GLU A 43 -10.37 -1.76 3.83
C GLU A 43 -10.19 -2.01 5.32
N LYS A 44 -8.96 -2.09 5.80
CA LYS A 44 -8.68 -2.33 7.22
C LYS A 44 -8.81 -1.08 8.08
N PHE A 45 -8.91 0.08 7.46
CA PHE A 45 -8.89 1.35 8.17
C PHE A 45 -10.11 2.18 7.80
N ASP A 46 -10.25 3.33 8.43
CA ASP A 46 -11.41 4.18 8.17
C ASP A 46 -11.28 4.94 6.86
N GLU A 47 -12.33 5.68 6.52
CA GLU A 47 -12.40 6.41 5.26
C GLU A 47 -11.29 7.44 5.07
N LYS A 48 -10.71 7.93 6.16
CA LYS A 48 -9.63 8.92 6.07
C LYS A 48 -8.41 8.34 5.34
N VAL A 49 -8.12 7.07 5.59
CA VAL A 49 -7.01 6.40 4.92
C VAL A 49 -7.32 6.23 3.44
N TYR A 50 -8.53 5.81 3.11
CA TYR A 50 -8.95 5.69 1.72
C TYR A 50 -8.82 7.03 1.00
N HIS A 51 -9.38 8.10 1.56
CA HIS A 51 -9.35 9.41 0.91
C HIS A 51 -7.95 10.02 0.84
N HIS A 52 -7.04 9.56 1.69
CA HIS A 52 -5.65 9.99 1.61
C HIS A 52 -4.92 9.39 0.40
N LEU A 53 -5.23 8.14 0.08
CA LEU A 53 -4.55 7.40 -1.01
C LEU A 53 -5.30 7.42 -2.33
N PHE A 54 -6.63 7.43 -2.30
CA PHE A 54 -7.46 7.34 -3.49
C PHE A 54 -8.22 8.62 -3.75
N ASP A 55 -8.42 8.95 -5.02
CA ASP A 55 -9.24 10.09 -5.40
C ASP A 55 -10.72 9.67 -5.50
N GLU A 56 -11.58 10.62 -5.86
CA GLU A 56 -13.02 10.37 -5.97
C GLU A 56 -13.41 9.42 -7.09
N ASN A 57 -12.49 9.12 -8.02
CA ASN A 57 -12.69 8.17 -9.10
C ASN A 57 -12.11 6.79 -8.76
N ARG A 58 -11.76 6.57 -7.50
CA ARG A 58 -11.16 5.32 -7.01
C ARG A 58 -9.82 5.01 -7.62
N LYS A 59 -9.11 6.04 -8.06
CA LYS A 59 -7.75 5.90 -8.56
C LYS A 59 -6.77 6.30 -7.49
N VAL A 60 -5.64 5.60 -7.43
CA VAL A 60 -4.57 5.96 -6.51
C VAL A 60 -4.01 7.31 -6.95
N LYS A 61 -3.86 8.22 -6.00
CA LYS A 61 -3.33 9.56 -6.29
C LYS A 61 -1.90 9.47 -6.80
N GLU A 62 -1.61 10.21 -7.86
CA GLU A 62 -0.31 10.13 -8.55
C GLU A 62 0.87 10.62 -7.73
N ARG A 63 0.63 11.37 -6.68
CA ARG A 63 1.69 11.94 -5.87
C ARG A 63 2.43 10.94 -4.98
N PHE A 64 1.93 9.70 -4.88
CA PHE A 64 2.58 8.69 -4.06
C PHE A 64 3.57 7.88 -4.86
N PHE A 65 4.62 7.44 -4.20
CA PHE A 65 5.61 6.54 -4.77
C PHE A 65 5.54 5.21 -4.03
N PHE A 66 5.77 4.13 -4.76
CA PHE A 66 5.71 2.80 -4.19
C PHE A 66 7.04 2.09 -4.44
N LEU A 67 7.60 1.52 -3.37
CA LEU A 67 8.79 0.69 -3.47
C LEU A 67 8.41 -0.72 -3.01
N LEU A 68 8.74 -1.71 -3.83
CA LEU A 68 8.54 -3.10 -3.46
C LEU A 68 9.92 -3.70 -3.25
N ASN A 69 10.21 -4.09 -2.01
CA ASN A 69 11.54 -4.59 -1.62
C ASN A 69 12.66 -3.62 -2.03
N GLY A 70 12.40 -2.32 -1.89
CA GLY A 70 13.38 -1.29 -2.18
C GLY A 70 13.48 -0.85 -3.64
N LYS A 71 12.66 -1.42 -4.52
CA LYS A 71 12.66 -1.07 -5.94
C LYS A 71 11.39 -0.34 -6.31
N THR A 72 11.52 0.70 -7.14
CA THR A 72 10.36 1.43 -7.64
C THR A 72 9.49 0.51 -8.49
N VAL A 73 8.18 0.52 -8.22
CA VAL A 73 7.23 -0.32 -8.93
C VAL A 73 6.02 0.49 -9.35
N THR A 74 5.18 -0.11 -10.17
CA THR A 74 3.91 0.48 -10.59
C THR A 74 2.77 -0.26 -9.90
N LEU A 75 1.55 0.27 -10.06
CA LEU A 75 0.36 -0.37 -9.50
C LEU A 75 0.07 -1.73 -10.13
N LYS A 76 0.64 -2.01 -11.29
CA LYS A 76 0.44 -3.27 -12.01
C LYS A 76 1.44 -4.36 -11.61
N THR A 77 2.44 -4.00 -10.81
CA THR A 77 3.46 -4.95 -10.38
C THR A 77 2.85 -6.00 -9.47
N LYS A 78 3.19 -7.26 -9.69
CA LYS A 78 2.68 -8.36 -8.86
C LYS A 78 3.40 -8.42 -7.52
N VAL A 79 2.63 -8.75 -6.48
CA VAL A 79 3.14 -8.87 -5.12
C VAL A 79 3.27 -10.35 -4.77
N LYS A 80 4.38 -10.72 -4.15
CA LYS A 80 4.65 -12.10 -3.76
C LYS A 80 4.66 -12.23 -2.24
N ASP A 81 4.53 -13.47 -1.78
CA ASP A 81 4.63 -13.77 -0.36
C ASP A 81 5.97 -13.26 0.20
N GLY A 82 5.90 -12.57 1.32
CA GLY A 82 7.08 -12.03 1.99
C GLY A 82 7.54 -10.66 1.49
N ASP A 83 6.89 -10.11 0.48
CA ASP A 83 7.27 -8.79 -0.03
C ASP A 83 6.98 -7.67 0.97
N ILE A 84 7.73 -6.60 0.85
CA ILE A 84 7.54 -5.39 1.66
C ILE A 84 7.28 -4.23 0.72
N LEU A 85 6.09 -3.65 0.85
CA LEU A 85 5.69 -2.48 0.06
C LEU A 85 5.81 -1.23 0.92
N ALA A 86 6.55 -0.25 0.45
CA ALA A 86 6.64 1.06 1.11
C ALA A 86 5.79 2.05 0.33
N ILE A 87 4.93 2.77 1.04
CA ILE A 87 4.12 3.85 0.47
C ILE A 87 4.77 5.16 0.89
N LEU A 88 5.39 5.83 -0.06
CA LEU A 88 6.15 7.04 0.21
C LEU A 88 5.34 8.29 -0.15
N PRO A 89 5.40 9.33 0.70
CA PRO A 89 4.71 10.58 0.40
C PRO A 89 5.38 11.30 -0.76
N PRO A 90 4.70 12.29 -1.35
CA PRO A 90 5.31 13.08 -2.40
C PRO A 90 6.49 13.87 -1.83
N ILE A 91 7.53 13.98 -2.64
CA ILE A 91 8.65 14.83 -2.29
C ILE A 91 8.24 16.25 -2.63
N ILE A 92 8.06 17.05 -1.60
CA ILE A 92 7.79 18.46 -1.81
C ILE A 92 9.15 19.11 -1.96
N GLY A 93 9.59 19.24 -3.19
CA GLY A 93 10.83 19.92 -3.48
C GLY A 93 10.69 21.36 -3.07
N GLY A 94 11.53 21.74 -2.16
CA GLY A 94 11.61 23.14 -1.73
C GLY A 94 12.31 23.97 -2.75
#